data_f40862dbdb52efd491419551be8bc7f3
#
_entry.id   f40862dbdb52efd491419551be8bc7f3
#
_cell.length_a   1.000
_cell.length_b   1.000
_cell.length_c   1.000
_cell.angle_alpha   90.00
_cell.angle_beta   90.00
_cell.angle_gamma   90.00
#
_symmetry.space_group_name_H-M   'P 1'
#
loop_
_entity.id
_entity.type
_entity.pdbx_description
1 polymer ?
#
loop_
_entity_poly.entity_id
_entity_poly.type
_entity_poly.pdbx_seq_one_letter_code
_entity_poly.pdbx_strand_id
1 'polypeptide(L)'
;MNDSLNNGKKVKGIGIYLLALIVLVGVIGIMMEITYSDVTTAFESGQVTKFVIDENKLTMTLKDGSTYQYQIPSMEVFLYDLGDTIKEQREAGTLVQDFKEKVTMPWWTAFLPYLVIIVLFGLFWYYMMNKQDGGAKNAMSFGKSRAKLAGDDGKKVTFADVAGADEEKSDLQEIVEFLKAPKKFLQLGARIPKGVLLVGPPGTGKTLIAKAVAGEAGVPFFSISGSDFVELYVGVGASRVRDLFEQAKKHAPAIVFIDEIDAVGRQRGAGLGGGHDEREQTLNQLLVEMDGFGANEGVIIIAATNRPDILDSALLRPGRFDRQIYIGRPDVSGRKAILEVHSKKKPFESSVSFESIAKATIGFTGADLENLLNEAALLAARRSKEKISNREIDDAFLKVVVGN
;
A
#
# COMPACT_ATOMS: atom_id res chain seq x y z
N MET A 1 18.58 5.86 2.95
CA MET A 1 18.35 7.02 3.83
C MET A 1 18.81 8.30 3.13
N ASN A 2 18.23 8.66 1.96
CA ASN A 2 18.60 9.86 1.19
C ASN A 2 17.52 10.39 0.21
N ASP A 3 16.23 10.07 0.39
CA ASP A 3 15.18 10.54 -0.53
C ASP A 3 14.14 11.51 0.08
N SER A 4 14.28 11.88 1.36
CA SER A 4 13.32 12.78 2.02
C SER A 4 13.68 14.27 1.96
N LEU A 5 14.83 14.65 1.42
CA LEU A 5 15.30 16.05 1.41
C LEU A 5 15.00 16.83 0.12
N ASN A 6 14.47 16.21 -0.93
CA ASN A 6 14.27 16.88 -2.22
C ASN A 6 12.86 17.46 -2.45
N ASN A 7 11.89 17.13 -1.60
CA ASN A 7 10.52 17.66 -1.75
C ASN A 7 10.29 19.01 -1.04
N GLY A 8 11.14 19.39 -0.10
CA GLY A 8 11.03 20.67 0.62
C GLY A 8 11.47 21.90 -0.19
N LYS A 9 12.29 21.73 -1.24
CA LYS A 9 12.80 22.86 -2.06
C LYS A 9 11.83 23.33 -3.13
N LYS A 10 10.93 22.46 -3.63
CA LYS A 10 9.95 22.84 -4.68
C LYS A 10 8.76 23.65 -4.14
N VAL A 11 8.38 23.46 -2.88
CA VAL A 11 7.26 24.20 -2.27
C VAL A 11 7.68 25.62 -1.85
N LYS A 12 8.94 25.83 -1.47
CA LYS A 12 9.47 27.18 -1.16
C LYS A 12 9.55 28.11 -2.37
N GLY A 13 9.74 27.58 -3.59
CA GLY A 13 9.79 28.38 -4.82
C GLY A 13 8.46 29.04 -5.18
N ILE A 14 7.35 28.34 -5.07
CA ILE A 14 6.00 28.84 -5.43
C ILE A 14 5.56 29.97 -4.49
N GLY A 15 5.87 29.87 -3.20
CA GLY A 15 5.57 30.94 -2.22
C GLY A 15 6.31 32.26 -2.52
N ILE A 16 7.54 32.19 -3.01
CA ILE A 16 8.34 33.37 -3.35
C ILE A 16 7.76 34.09 -4.60
N TYR A 17 7.31 33.35 -5.62
CA TYR A 17 6.67 33.94 -6.79
C TYR A 17 5.31 34.55 -6.48
N LEU A 18 4.53 33.97 -5.57
CA LEU A 18 3.26 34.51 -5.11
C LEU A 18 3.48 35.80 -4.31
N LEU A 19 4.50 35.85 -3.47
CA LEU A 19 4.88 37.03 -2.69
C LEU A 19 5.42 38.14 -3.60
N ALA A 20 6.21 37.80 -4.61
CA ALA A 20 6.69 38.74 -5.63
C ALA A 20 5.54 39.32 -6.46
N LEU A 21 4.52 38.53 -6.79
CA LEU A 21 3.32 38.98 -7.50
C LEU A 21 2.49 39.93 -6.64
N ILE A 22 2.32 39.67 -5.35
CA ILE A 22 1.60 40.55 -4.40
C ILE A 22 2.33 41.87 -4.22
N VAL A 23 3.67 41.83 -4.12
CA VAL A 23 4.48 43.04 -4.03
C VAL A 23 4.43 43.86 -5.32
N LEU A 24 4.43 43.21 -6.50
CA LEU A 24 4.32 43.87 -7.79
C LEU A 24 2.94 44.55 -7.94
N VAL A 25 1.86 43.91 -7.50
CA VAL A 25 0.49 44.47 -7.51
C VAL A 25 0.39 45.63 -6.49
N GLY A 26 1.07 45.53 -5.35
CA GLY A 26 1.09 46.58 -4.32
C GLY A 26 1.86 47.83 -4.72
N VAL A 27 2.96 47.68 -5.51
CA VAL A 27 3.77 48.82 -5.99
C VAL A 27 3.04 49.63 -7.08
N ILE A 28 2.13 49.04 -7.84
CA ILE A 28 1.32 49.74 -8.87
C ILE A 28 0.23 50.63 -8.24
N GLY A 29 -0.07 50.51 -6.94
CA GLY A 29 -1.17 51.19 -6.24
C GLY A 29 -0.85 52.52 -5.57
N ILE A 30 0.40 53.02 -5.62
CA ILE A 30 0.72 54.33 -5.01
C ILE A 30 0.64 55.40 -6.13
N MET A 31 -0.59 55.72 -6.52
CA MET A 31 -0.88 56.98 -7.21
C MET A 31 -1.23 58.03 -6.16
N MET A 32 -0.50 59.17 -6.16
CA MET A 32 -0.87 60.34 -5.38
C MET A 32 -2.31 60.73 -5.75
N GLU A 33 -3.20 60.76 -4.80
CA GLU A 33 -4.57 61.28 -4.98
C GLU A 33 -4.46 62.79 -5.19
N ILE A 34 -4.80 63.28 -6.39
CA ILE A 34 -4.91 64.67 -6.74
C ILE A 34 -6.37 65.11 -6.50
N THR A 35 -6.55 66.22 -5.86
CA THR A 35 -7.89 66.76 -5.63
C THR A 35 -8.37 67.58 -6.82
N TYR A 36 -9.68 67.80 -6.93
CA TYR A 36 -10.28 68.65 -7.99
C TYR A 36 -9.72 70.09 -7.92
N SER A 37 -9.45 70.60 -6.71
CA SER A 37 -8.84 71.93 -6.50
C SER A 37 -7.44 72.01 -7.08
N ASP A 38 -6.63 70.91 -7.01
CA ASP A 38 -5.29 70.90 -7.60
C ASP A 38 -5.38 70.94 -9.16
N VAL A 39 -6.39 70.24 -9.70
CA VAL A 39 -6.65 70.29 -11.16
C VAL A 39 -7.04 71.71 -11.63
N THR A 40 -7.99 72.36 -10.93
CA THR A 40 -8.40 73.72 -11.29
C THR A 40 -7.24 74.69 -11.16
N THR A 41 -6.49 74.65 -10.10
CA THR A 41 -5.32 75.49 -9.88
C THR A 41 -4.24 75.30 -10.96
N ALA A 42 -4.01 74.08 -11.42
CA ALA A 42 -3.02 73.76 -12.47
C ALA A 42 -3.41 74.35 -13.83
N PHE A 43 -4.72 74.37 -14.17
CA PHE A 43 -5.24 74.99 -15.38
C PHE A 43 -5.20 76.52 -15.26
N GLU A 44 -5.67 77.13 -14.18
CA GLU A 44 -5.68 78.56 -13.94
C GLU A 44 -4.28 79.16 -13.92
N SER A 45 -3.32 78.44 -13.31
CA SER A 45 -1.92 78.89 -13.27
C SER A 45 -1.16 78.68 -14.60
N GLY A 46 -1.79 78.09 -15.60
CA GLY A 46 -1.20 77.83 -16.92
C GLY A 46 -0.04 76.82 -16.88
N GLN A 47 -0.04 75.93 -15.90
CA GLN A 47 1.00 74.91 -15.77
C GLN A 47 0.73 73.68 -16.68
N VAL A 48 -0.53 73.49 -17.15
CA VAL A 48 -0.90 72.39 -18.03
C VAL A 48 -0.49 72.70 -19.47
N THR A 49 0.29 71.79 -20.08
CA THR A 49 0.69 71.95 -21.50
C THR A 49 -0.17 71.10 -22.45
N LYS A 50 -0.60 69.93 -21.99
CA LYS A 50 -1.43 69.02 -22.75
C LYS A 50 -2.45 68.36 -21.85
N PHE A 51 -3.64 68.18 -22.31
CA PHE A 51 -4.62 67.31 -21.64
C PHE A 51 -5.42 66.45 -22.61
N VAL A 52 -5.82 65.32 -22.14
CA VAL A 52 -6.67 64.32 -22.86
C VAL A 52 -7.82 63.91 -21.97
N ILE A 53 -9.00 63.95 -22.51
CA ILE A 53 -10.21 63.44 -21.82
C ILE A 53 -10.65 62.15 -22.49
N ASP A 54 -10.82 61.08 -21.67
CA ASP A 54 -11.30 59.77 -22.06
C ASP A 54 -12.51 59.46 -21.17
N GLU A 55 -13.73 59.61 -21.68
CA GLU A 55 -14.98 59.60 -20.92
C GLU A 55 -14.97 60.62 -19.77
N ASN A 56 -14.78 60.21 -18.54
CA ASN A 56 -14.68 61.03 -17.35
C ASN A 56 -13.25 61.05 -16.75
N LYS A 57 -12.25 60.52 -17.47
CA LYS A 57 -10.88 60.46 -17.02
C LYS A 57 -10.03 61.53 -17.71
N LEU A 58 -9.61 62.51 -16.93
CA LEU A 58 -8.72 63.56 -17.37
C LEU A 58 -7.26 63.08 -17.18
N THR A 59 -6.49 63.11 -18.23
CA THR A 59 -5.03 62.95 -18.17
C THR A 59 -4.40 64.31 -18.56
N MET A 60 -3.67 64.94 -17.65
CA MET A 60 -3.02 66.23 -17.88
C MET A 60 -1.50 66.11 -17.76
N THR A 61 -0.79 66.79 -18.62
CA THR A 61 0.69 66.85 -18.59
C THR A 61 1.09 68.29 -18.27
N LEU A 62 1.88 68.48 -17.23
CA LEU A 62 2.37 69.77 -16.78
C LEU A 62 3.63 70.20 -17.54
N LYS A 63 4.08 71.48 -17.37
CA LYS A 63 5.29 72.04 -17.95
C LYS A 63 6.57 71.37 -17.50
N ASP A 64 6.57 70.74 -16.33
CA ASP A 64 7.69 69.95 -15.78
C ASP A 64 7.81 68.53 -16.37
N GLY A 65 6.85 68.13 -17.26
CA GLY A 65 6.79 66.84 -17.89
C GLY A 65 6.07 65.77 -17.07
N SER A 66 5.58 66.08 -15.87
CA SER A 66 4.80 65.18 -15.05
C SER A 66 3.38 65.00 -15.64
N THR A 67 2.88 63.77 -15.55
CA THR A 67 1.53 63.39 -16.05
C THR A 67 0.68 62.89 -14.90
N TYR A 68 -0.48 63.48 -14.75
CA TYR A 68 -1.46 63.18 -13.72
C TYR A 68 -2.77 62.69 -14.32
N GLN A 69 -3.45 61.83 -13.62
CA GLN A 69 -4.73 61.34 -14.00
C GLN A 69 -5.77 61.68 -12.90
N TYR A 70 -6.87 62.23 -13.31
CA TYR A 70 -7.97 62.56 -12.39
C TYR A 70 -9.32 62.13 -12.98
N GLN A 71 -10.20 61.59 -12.14
CA GLN A 71 -11.53 61.20 -12.56
C GLN A 71 -12.51 62.37 -12.32
N ILE A 72 -12.94 63.01 -13.39
CA ILE A 72 -13.85 64.15 -13.34
C ILE A 72 -15.25 63.68 -12.87
N PRO A 73 -15.80 64.23 -11.76
CA PRO A 73 -17.11 63.84 -11.26
C PRO A 73 -18.23 64.16 -12.23
N SER A 74 -18.17 65.30 -12.91
CA SER A 74 -19.11 65.71 -13.92
C SER A 74 -18.38 66.57 -14.97
N MET A 75 -18.56 66.23 -16.25
CA MET A 75 -18.01 66.98 -17.36
C MET A 75 -18.59 68.39 -17.46
N GLU A 76 -19.91 68.53 -17.09
CA GLU A 76 -20.59 69.83 -17.11
C GLU A 76 -19.96 70.81 -16.12
N VAL A 77 -19.65 70.34 -14.89
CA VAL A 77 -19.00 71.14 -13.85
C VAL A 77 -17.58 71.49 -14.28
N PHE A 78 -16.84 70.55 -14.84
CA PHE A 78 -15.47 70.79 -15.33
C PHE A 78 -15.42 71.87 -16.45
N LEU A 79 -16.34 71.79 -17.41
CA LEU A 79 -16.45 72.76 -18.49
C LEU A 79 -16.99 74.09 -18.01
N TYR A 80 -17.87 74.10 -16.99
CA TYR A 80 -18.36 75.33 -16.40
C TYR A 80 -17.24 76.09 -15.67
N ASP A 81 -16.43 75.40 -14.88
CA ASP A 81 -15.39 76.03 -14.08
C ASP A 81 -14.15 76.40 -14.90
N LEU A 82 -13.76 75.60 -15.88
CA LEU A 82 -12.50 75.77 -16.59
C LEU A 82 -12.64 76.04 -18.10
N GLY A 83 -13.84 76.05 -18.62
CA GLY A 83 -14.10 76.16 -20.06
C GLY A 83 -13.55 77.46 -20.67
N ASP A 84 -13.71 78.56 -20.00
CA ASP A 84 -13.21 79.88 -20.47
C ASP A 84 -11.67 79.94 -20.40
N THR A 85 -11.08 79.44 -19.31
CA THR A 85 -9.62 79.36 -19.12
C THR A 85 -8.96 78.42 -20.14
N ILE A 86 -9.57 77.30 -20.44
CA ILE A 86 -9.09 76.32 -21.45
C ILE A 86 -9.19 76.95 -22.84
N LYS A 87 -10.26 77.71 -23.16
CA LYS A 87 -10.43 78.36 -24.44
C LYS A 87 -9.39 79.46 -24.64
N GLU A 88 -9.16 80.30 -23.64
CA GLU A 88 -8.19 81.37 -23.68
C GLU A 88 -6.74 80.85 -23.85
N GLN A 89 -6.36 79.84 -23.08
CA GLN A 89 -5.04 79.22 -23.17
C GLN A 89 -4.81 78.49 -24.50
N ARG A 90 -5.88 77.91 -25.07
CA ARG A 90 -5.81 77.24 -26.37
C ARG A 90 -5.69 78.26 -27.52
N GLU A 91 -6.39 79.42 -27.47
CA GLU A 91 -6.25 80.52 -28.42
C GLU A 91 -4.85 81.19 -28.34
N ALA A 92 -4.29 81.21 -27.13
CA ALA A 92 -2.94 81.64 -26.90
C ALA A 92 -1.86 80.61 -27.32
N GLY A 93 -2.23 79.42 -27.73
CA GLY A 93 -1.31 78.38 -28.19
C GLY A 93 -0.52 77.67 -27.06
N THR A 94 -0.82 77.96 -25.81
CA THR A 94 -0.12 77.42 -24.65
C THR A 94 -0.62 76.07 -24.14
N LEU A 95 -1.83 75.67 -24.57
CA LEU A 95 -2.53 74.46 -24.16
C LEU A 95 -2.96 73.58 -25.35
N VAL A 96 -2.55 72.32 -25.37
CA VAL A 96 -2.97 71.35 -26.40
C VAL A 96 -4.03 70.44 -25.86
N GLN A 97 -5.19 70.47 -26.47
CA GLN A 97 -6.31 69.55 -26.20
C GLN A 97 -6.25 68.43 -27.22
N ASP A 98 -6.23 67.18 -26.73
CA ASP A 98 -6.23 65.98 -27.57
C ASP A 98 -7.38 65.05 -27.14
N PHE A 99 -7.91 64.29 -28.08
CA PHE A 99 -8.98 63.35 -27.85
C PHE A 99 -8.44 61.97 -28.17
N LYS A 100 -8.68 61.04 -27.27
CA LYS A 100 -8.28 59.64 -27.49
C LYS A 100 -9.32 59.00 -28.40
N GLU A 101 -8.85 58.43 -29.50
CA GLU A 101 -9.75 57.61 -30.33
C GLU A 101 -10.27 56.43 -29.53
N LYS A 102 -11.60 56.23 -29.60
CA LYS A 102 -12.28 55.12 -28.95
C LYS A 102 -11.89 53.86 -29.70
N VAL A 103 -10.89 53.12 -29.21
CA VAL A 103 -10.57 51.80 -29.71
C VAL A 103 -11.65 50.87 -29.28
N THR A 104 -12.60 50.60 -30.14
CA THR A 104 -13.64 49.59 -29.92
C THR A 104 -13.00 48.20 -30.03
N MET A 105 -12.60 47.65 -28.91
CA MET A 105 -12.18 46.24 -28.89
C MET A 105 -13.38 45.36 -29.24
N PRO A 106 -13.20 44.38 -30.13
CA PRO A 106 -14.25 43.45 -30.47
C PRO A 106 -14.77 42.76 -29.20
N TRP A 107 -16.07 42.62 -29.05
CA TRP A 107 -16.74 42.07 -27.85
C TRP A 107 -16.18 40.70 -27.39
N TRP A 108 -15.67 39.91 -28.32
CA TRP A 108 -15.09 38.57 -28.01
C TRP A 108 -13.76 38.63 -27.23
N THR A 109 -13.05 39.77 -27.26
CA THR A 109 -11.78 39.91 -26.50
C THR A 109 -12.00 39.89 -24.99
N ALA A 110 -13.20 40.25 -24.54
CA ALA A 110 -13.60 40.15 -23.14
C ALA A 110 -13.68 38.68 -22.65
N PHE A 111 -13.88 37.73 -23.56
CA PHE A 111 -13.93 36.31 -23.22
C PHE A 111 -12.58 35.59 -23.25
N LEU A 112 -11.56 36.22 -23.83
CA LEU A 112 -10.23 35.62 -23.99
C LEU A 112 -9.59 35.21 -22.65
N PRO A 113 -9.63 36.02 -21.57
CA PRO A 113 -9.10 35.60 -20.27
C PRO A 113 -9.86 34.41 -19.68
N TYR A 114 -11.19 34.31 -19.88
CA TYR A 114 -11.99 33.16 -19.41
C TYR A 114 -11.64 31.89 -20.18
N LEU A 115 -11.39 31.98 -21.47
CA LEU A 115 -10.96 30.85 -22.30
C LEU A 115 -9.60 30.31 -21.82
N VAL A 116 -8.65 31.20 -21.49
CA VAL A 116 -7.36 30.80 -20.91
C VAL A 116 -7.55 30.08 -19.58
N ILE A 117 -8.43 30.58 -18.69
CA ILE A 117 -8.74 29.94 -17.42
C ILE A 117 -9.34 28.55 -17.63
N ILE A 118 -10.27 28.40 -18.58
CA ILE A 118 -10.89 27.11 -18.88
C ILE A 118 -9.86 26.10 -19.41
N VAL A 119 -8.96 26.54 -20.29
CA VAL A 119 -7.89 25.67 -20.81
C VAL A 119 -6.92 25.27 -19.69
N LEU A 120 -6.50 26.20 -18.84
CA LEU A 120 -5.63 25.91 -17.71
C LEU A 120 -6.31 24.98 -16.70
N PHE A 121 -7.60 25.18 -16.43
CA PHE A 121 -8.39 24.30 -15.56
C PHE A 121 -8.55 22.92 -16.18
N GLY A 122 -8.80 22.82 -17.49
CA GLY A 122 -8.87 21.54 -18.21
C GLY A 122 -7.53 20.79 -18.19
N LEU A 123 -6.43 21.49 -18.41
CA LEU A 123 -5.07 20.89 -18.29
C LEU A 123 -4.74 20.49 -16.86
N PHE A 124 -5.11 21.29 -15.87
CA PHE A 124 -4.96 20.94 -14.46
C PHE A 124 -5.80 19.71 -14.09
N TRP A 125 -7.06 19.66 -14.53
CA TRP A 125 -7.96 18.53 -14.34
C TRP A 125 -7.44 17.27 -15.01
N TYR A 126 -6.99 17.36 -16.27
CA TYR A 126 -6.36 16.26 -16.99
C TYR A 126 -5.09 15.75 -16.29
N TYR A 127 -4.24 16.65 -15.82
CA TYR A 127 -3.04 16.30 -15.05
C TYR A 127 -3.39 15.64 -13.71
N MET A 128 -4.43 16.13 -13.04
CA MET A 128 -4.89 15.56 -11.77
C MET A 128 -5.52 14.18 -11.97
N MET A 129 -6.33 13.99 -13.02
CA MET A 129 -6.90 12.67 -13.36
C MET A 129 -5.81 11.66 -13.73
N ASN A 130 -4.81 12.04 -14.51
CA ASN A 130 -3.69 11.15 -14.86
C ASN A 130 -2.79 10.80 -13.65
N LYS A 131 -2.71 11.68 -12.63
CA LYS A 131 -2.03 11.36 -11.37
C LYS A 131 -2.90 10.54 -10.41
N GLN A 132 -4.21 10.60 -10.52
CA GLN A 132 -5.15 9.91 -9.64
C GLN A 132 -5.28 8.42 -9.98
N ASP A 133 -4.84 7.97 -11.17
CA ASP A 133 -4.74 6.54 -11.51
C ASP A 133 -3.78 5.75 -10.59
N GLY A 134 -2.84 6.41 -9.91
CA GLY A 134 -2.01 5.81 -8.87
C GLY A 134 -2.68 5.72 -7.49
N GLY A 135 -3.58 6.65 -7.15
CA GLY A 135 -4.21 6.73 -5.82
C GLY A 135 -5.44 5.84 -5.69
N ALA A 136 -6.30 5.79 -6.69
CA ALA A 136 -7.49 4.95 -6.69
C ALA A 136 -7.15 3.45 -6.81
N LYS A 137 -6.10 3.09 -7.58
CA LYS A 137 -5.56 1.72 -7.62
C LYS A 137 -4.98 1.29 -6.28
N ASN A 138 -4.35 2.19 -5.53
CA ASN A 138 -3.85 1.87 -4.19
C ASN A 138 -4.99 1.71 -3.17
N ALA A 139 -6.03 2.53 -3.21
CA ALA A 139 -7.19 2.36 -2.33
C ALA A 139 -7.95 1.04 -2.61
N MET A 140 -8.09 0.62 -3.86
CA MET A 140 -8.65 -0.69 -4.22
C MET A 140 -7.69 -1.87 -3.91
N SER A 141 -6.40 -1.63 -3.73
CA SER A 141 -5.43 -2.70 -3.41
C SER A 141 -5.41 -3.09 -1.93
N PHE A 142 -5.95 -2.27 -1.02
CA PHE A 142 -6.03 -2.61 0.41
C PHE A 142 -6.88 -3.84 0.71
N GLY A 143 -7.88 -4.13 -0.10
CA GLY A 143 -8.73 -5.32 0.02
C GLY A 143 -8.22 -6.56 -0.72
N LYS A 144 -7.12 -6.47 -1.48
CA LYS A 144 -6.57 -7.62 -2.18
C LYS A 144 -5.78 -8.51 -1.23
N SER A 145 -5.94 -9.81 -1.41
CA SER A 145 -5.17 -10.81 -0.69
C SER A 145 -3.68 -10.62 -0.95
N ARG A 146 -2.87 -10.66 0.14
CA ARG A 146 -1.41 -10.74 0.07
C ARG A 146 -0.93 -12.18 -0.08
N ALA A 147 -1.82 -13.11 -0.49
CA ALA A 147 -1.47 -14.50 -0.67
C ALA A 147 -0.28 -14.64 -1.63
N LYS A 148 0.76 -15.30 -1.16
CA LYS A 148 1.92 -15.62 -1.97
C LYS A 148 1.60 -16.87 -2.77
N LEU A 149 1.63 -16.77 -4.10
CA LEU A 149 1.67 -17.93 -4.95
C LEU A 149 3.06 -18.58 -4.77
N ALA A 150 3.14 -19.63 -3.97
CA ALA A 150 4.39 -20.37 -3.81
C ALA A 150 4.60 -21.27 -5.04
N GLY A 151 5.26 -20.74 -6.04
CA GLY A 151 5.53 -21.48 -7.27
C GLY A 151 6.61 -20.83 -8.14
N ASP A 152 7.00 -19.60 -7.81
CA ASP A 152 7.95 -18.84 -8.64
C ASP A 152 9.44 -19.03 -8.23
N ASP A 153 9.73 -19.62 -7.07
CA ASP A 153 11.09 -19.81 -6.56
C ASP A 153 11.77 -21.13 -7.01
N GLY A 154 11.30 -21.74 -8.08
CA GLY A 154 12.03 -22.74 -8.88
C GLY A 154 12.18 -24.14 -8.27
N LYS A 155 12.04 -24.39 -6.98
CA LYS A 155 12.18 -25.71 -6.37
C LYS A 155 10.91 -26.15 -5.65
N LYS A 156 10.19 -27.11 -6.24
CA LYS A 156 9.01 -27.71 -5.60
C LYS A 156 9.44 -28.56 -4.40
N VAL A 157 8.89 -28.28 -3.24
CA VAL A 157 9.05 -29.10 -2.04
C VAL A 157 8.14 -30.32 -2.17
N THR A 158 8.66 -31.52 -1.95
CA THR A 158 7.93 -32.79 -2.05
C THR A 158 8.00 -33.56 -0.73
N PHE A 159 7.31 -34.70 -0.62
CA PHE A 159 7.41 -35.57 0.56
C PHE A 159 8.83 -36.10 0.80
N ALA A 160 9.69 -36.14 -0.21
CA ALA A 160 11.10 -36.49 -0.05
C ALA A 160 11.91 -35.43 0.72
N ASP A 161 11.45 -34.17 0.73
CA ASP A 161 12.09 -33.09 1.49
C ASP A 161 11.59 -33.02 2.95
N VAL A 162 10.53 -33.77 3.30
CA VAL A 162 9.99 -33.87 4.66
C VAL A 162 10.52 -35.15 5.29
N ALA A 163 11.41 -35.00 6.27
CA ALA A 163 11.97 -36.11 7.01
C ALA A 163 11.09 -36.52 8.19
N GLY A 164 10.89 -37.79 8.43
CA GLY A 164 9.95 -38.30 9.43
C GLY A 164 8.50 -38.07 9.05
N ALA A 165 7.59 -38.13 10.02
CA ALA A 165 6.15 -37.91 9.83
C ALA A 165 5.53 -38.86 8.76
N ASP A 166 5.91 -40.14 8.79
CA ASP A 166 5.49 -41.09 7.73
C ASP A 166 4.01 -41.44 7.83
N GLU A 167 3.43 -41.48 9.03
CA GLU A 167 2.00 -41.68 9.25
C GLU A 167 1.21 -40.49 8.71
N GLU A 168 1.64 -39.26 9.02
CA GLU A 168 0.97 -38.05 8.58
C GLU A 168 1.10 -37.86 7.05
N LYS A 169 2.21 -38.28 6.45
CA LYS A 169 2.35 -38.31 4.98
C LYS A 169 1.38 -39.32 4.36
N SER A 170 1.21 -40.51 4.97
CA SER A 170 0.27 -41.50 4.51
C SER A 170 -1.17 -40.95 4.52
N ASP A 171 -1.55 -40.27 5.60
CA ASP A 171 -2.88 -39.66 5.74
C ASP A 171 -3.11 -38.56 4.69
N LEU A 172 -2.06 -37.81 4.34
CA LEU A 172 -2.13 -36.74 3.34
C LEU A 172 -2.02 -37.27 1.90
N GLN A 173 -1.55 -38.50 1.69
CA GLN A 173 -1.40 -39.11 0.39
C GLN A 173 -2.73 -39.22 -0.38
N GLU A 174 -3.83 -39.51 0.35
CA GLU A 174 -5.18 -39.55 -0.22
C GLU A 174 -5.58 -38.21 -0.86
N ILE A 175 -5.19 -37.08 -0.24
CA ILE A 175 -5.42 -35.74 -0.73
C ILE A 175 -4.60 -35.48 -2.00
N VAL A 176 -3.34 -35.91 -2.01
CA VAL A 176 -2.47 -35.83 -3.19
C VAL A 176 -3.07 -36.61 -4.36
N GLU A 177 -3.53 -37.83 -4.11
CA GLU A 177 -4.15 -38.67 -5.15
C GLU A 177 -5.42 -38.04 -5.70
N PHE A 178 -6.25 -37.48 -4.84
CA PHE A 178 -7.44 -36.75 -5.28
C PHE A 178 -7.09 -35.56 -6.17
N LEU A 179 -6.16 -34.71 -5.76
CA LEU A 179 -5.75 -33.55 -6.54
C LEU A 179 -5.15 -33.94 -7.90
N LYS A 180 -4.45 -35.10 -7.96
CA LYS A 180 -3.91 -35.66 -9.22
C LYS A 180 -5.00 -36.23 -10.13
N ALA A 181 -6.02 -36.89 -9.55
CA ALA A 181 -7.01 -37.63 -10.33
C ALA A 181 -8.43 -37.52 -9.73
N PRO A 182 -9.06 -36.33 -9.66
CA PRO A 182 -10.34 -36.13 -8.97
C PRO A 182 -11.48 -36.96 -9.57
N LYS A 183 -11.48 -37.20 -10.87
CA LYS A 183 -12.55 -37.98 -11.56
C LYS A 183 -12.69 -39.38 -11.04
N LYS A 184 -11.60 -40.05 -10.64
CA LYS A 184 -11.62 -41.43 -10.12
C LYS A 184 -12.42 -41.51 -8.83
N PHE A 185 -12.28 -40.57 -7.94
CA PHE A 185 -12.96 -40.53 -6.64
C PHE A 185 -14.44 -40.16 -6.80
N LEU A 186 -14.74 -39.19 -7.67
CA LEU A 186 -16.09 -38.72 -7.94
C LEU A 186 -16.95 -39.82 -8.57
N GLN A 187 -16.39 -40.66 -9.45
CA GLN A 187 -17.10 -41.79 -10.07
C GLN A 187 -17.53 -42.84 -9.10
N LEU A 188 -16.78 -43.01 -7.99
CA LEU A 188 -17.08 -43.92 -6.91
C LEU A 188 -18.02 -43.33 -5.83
N GLY A 189 -18.43 -42.05 -6.01
CA GLY A 189 -19.26 -41.34 -5.03
C GLY A 189 -18.54 -40.98 -3.74
N ALA A 190 -17.20 -41.02 -3.73
CA ALA A 190 -16.42 -40.68 -2.56
C ALA A 190 -16.54 -39.19 -2.24
N ARG A 191 -16.75 -38.85 -0.97
CA ARG A 191 -16.70 -37.48 -0.47
C ARG A 191 -15.31 -37.19 0.03
N ILE A 192 -14.66 -36.21 -0.57
CA ILE A 192 -13.32 -35.80 -0.18
C ILE A 192 -13.40 -34.67 0.82
N PRO A 193 -12.51 -34.64 1.82
CA PRO A 193 -12.49 -33.56 2.79
C PRO A 193 -12.22 -32.22 2.06
N LYS A 194 -13.07 -31.23 2.32
CA LYS A 194 -12.87 -29.86 1.79
C LYS A 194 -11.70 -29.17 2.49
N GLY A 195 -11.48 -29.50 3.76
CA GLY A 195 -10.45 -28.89 4.56
C GLY A 195 -9.74 -29.89 5.49
N VAL A 196 -8.47 -29.65 5.67
CA VAL A 196 -7.60 -30.38 6.59
C VAL A 196 -7.00 -29.41 7.59
N LEU A 197 -7.12 -29.75 8.88
CA LEU A 197 -6.52 -28.98 9.95
C LEU A 197 -5.26 -29.70 10.45
N LEU A 198 -4.11 -29.07 10.27
CA LEU A 198 -2.82 -29.52 10.83
C LEU A 198 -2.69 -28.96 12.24
N VAL A 199 -2.62 -29.85 13.22
CA VAL A 199 -2.54 -29.50 14.65
C VAL A 199 -1.20 -29.96 15.19
N GLY A 200 -0.56 -29.18 16.05
CA GLY A 200 0.65 -29.64 16.74
C GLY A 200 1.51 -28.50 17.28
N PRO A 201 2.55 -28.82 18.06
CA PRO A 201 3.46 -27.84 18.62
C PRO A 201 4.14 -26.96 17.54
N PRO A 202 4.60 -25.76 17.89
CA PRO A 202 5.37 -24.95 16.96
C PRO A 202 6.66 -25.66 16.55
N GLY A 203 7.14 -25.40 15.32
CA GLY A 203 8.40 -25.97 14.83
C GLY A 203 8.35 -27.42 14.37
N THR A 204 7.20 -28.09 14.36
CA THR A 204 7.05 -29.49 13.93
C THR A 204 6.94 -29.69 12.42
N GLY A 205 6.91 -28.62 11.62
CA GLY A 205 6.92 -28.71 10.16
C GLY A 205 5.55 -28.67 9.48
N LYS A 206 4.50 -28.18 10.14
CA LYS A 206 3.13 -28.07 9.58
C LYS A 206 3.10 -27.34 8.23
N THR A 207 3.73 -26.19 8.15
CA THR A 207 3.84 -25.43 6.91
C THR A 207 4.64 -26.13 5.82
N LEU A 208 5.70 -26.88 6.21
CA LEU A 208 6.53 -27.65 5.30
C LEU A 208 5.75 -28.80 4.67
N ILE A 209 5.01 -29.57 5.48
CA ILE A 209 4.21 -30.70 5.00
C ILE A 209 3.06 -30.24 4.10
N ALA A 210 2.43 -29.11 4.41
CA ALA A 210 1.42 -28.51 3.52
C ALA A 210 1.99 -28.14 2.15
N LYS A 211 3.18 -27.55 2.11
CA LYS A 211 3.89 -27.27 0.85
C LYS A 211 4.25 -28.55 0.10
N ALA A 212 4.66 -29.59 0.83
CA ALA A 212 4.99 -30.87 0.24
C ALA A 212 3.79 -31.55 -0.41
N VAL A 213 2.60 -31.46 0.19
CA VAL A 213 1.36 -31.94 -0.41
C VAL A 213 1.09 -31.26 -1.76
N ALA A 214 1.22 -29.95 -1.82
CA ALA A 214 1.03 -29.20 -3.07
C ALA A 214 2.06 -29.55 -4.14
N GLY A 215 3.32 -29.65 -3.73
CA GLY A 215 4.41 -30.01 -4.64
C GLY A 215 4.29 -31.44 -5.16
N GLU A 216 3.88 -32.38 -4.29
CA GLU A 216 3.64 -33.78 -4.66
C GLU A 216 2.43 -33.91 -5.59
N ALA A 217 1.37 -33.14 -5.33
CA ALA A 217 0.20 -33.09 -6.22
C ALA A 217 0.45 -32.31 -7.51
N GLY A 218 1.48 -31.46 -7.55
CA GLY A 218 1.79 -30.61 -8.71
C GLY A 218 0.81 -29.45 -8.93
N VAL A 219 0.12 -29.02 -7.87
CA VAL A 219 -0.90 -27.96 -7.91
C VAL A 219 -0.40 -26.62 -7.32
N PRO A 220 -1.00 -25.48 -7.71
CA PRO A 220 -0.72 -24.18 -7.11
C PRO A 220 -0.96 -24.17 -5.60
N PHE A 221 -0.08 -23.46 -4.88
CA PHE A 221 -0.15 -23.31 -3.42
C PHE A 221 -0.28 -21.83 -3.05
N PHE A 222 -1.45 -21.46 -2.53
CA PHE A 222 -1.74 -20.11 -2.05
C PHE A 222 -1.56 -20.07 -0.53
N SER A 223 -0.55 -19.36 -0.05
CA SER A 223 -0.24 -19.29 1.39
C SER A 223 -0.52 -17.90 1.95
N ILE A 224 -1.21 -17.88 3.09
CA ILE A 224 -1.50 -16.69 3.87
C ILE A 224 -1.41 -16.99 5.36
N SER A 225 -1.06 -16.01 6.19
CA SER A 225 -1.18 -16.11 7.63
C SER A 225 -2.58 -15.68 8.10
N GLY A 226 -3.15 -16.37 9.10
CA GLY A 226 -4.38 -15.94 9.74
C GLY A 226 -4.29 -14.51 10.30
N SER A 227 -3.12 -14.08 10.72
CA SER A 227 -2.88 -12.71 11.16
C SER A 227 -3.04 -11.65 10.05
N ASP A 228 -2.81 -12.03 8.79
CA ASP A 228 -2.99 -11.13 7.64
C ASP A 228 -4.47 -10.77 7.38
N PHE A 229 -5.38 -11.52 7.96
CA PHE A 229 -6.81 -11.22 7.90
C PHE A 229 -7.30 -10.29 9.01
N VAL A 230 -6.48 -10.09 10.06
CA VAL A 230 -6.84 -9.20 11.18
C VAL A 230 -6.29 -7.82 10.90
N GLU A 231 -7.18 -6.89 10.59
CA GLU A 231 -6.84 -5.50 10.31
C GLU A 231 -7.64 -4.56 11.23
N LEU A 232 -7.24 -3.29 11.29
CA LEU A 232 -7.94 -2.28 12.07
C LEU A 232 -9.23 -1.76 11.41
N TYR A 233 -9.38 -2.01 10.11
CA TYR A 233 -10.51 -1.52 9.32
C TYR A 233 -11.54 -2.63 9.08
N VAL A 234 -12.77 -2.38 9.48
CA VAL A 234 -13.90 -3.31 9.34
C VAL A 234 -14.12 -3.68 7.86
N GLY A 235 -14.22 -4.99 7.61
CA GLY A 235 -14.50 -5.55 6.28
C GLY A 235 -13.30 -5.81 5.38
N VAL A 236 -12.08 -5.36 5.74
CA VAL A 236 -10.87 -5.61 4.95
C VAL A 236 -10.48 -7.08 5.01
N GLY A 237 -10.53 -7.71 6.20
CA GLY A 237 -10.24 -9.12 6.38
C GLY A 237 -11.20 -10.01 5.57
N ALA A 238 -12.50 -9.74 5.63
CA ALA A 238 -13.52 -10.45 4.85
C ALA A 238 -13.30 -10.30 3.33
N SER A 239 -12.87 -9.12 2.87
CA SER A 239 -12.54 -8.89 1.46
C SER A 239 -11.32 -9.70 1.01
N ARG A 240 -10.29 -9.80 1.85
CA ARG A 240 -9.08 -10.62 1.57
C ARG A 240 -9.40 -12.10 1.52
N VAL A 241 -10.27 -12.58 2.40
CA VAL A 241 -10.75 -13.97 2.36
C VAL A 241 -11.41 -14.23 1.00
N ARG A 242 -12.35 -13.40 0.60
CA ARG A 242 -13.06 -13.56 -0.69
C ARG A 242 -12.11 -13.55 -1.88
N ASP A 243 -11.18 -12.60 -1.94
CA ASP A 243 -10.19 -12.49 -3.02
C ASP A 243 -9.28 -13.72 -3.08
N LEU A 244 -8.80 -14.24 -1.92
CA LEU A 244 -7.99 -15.45 -1.83
C LEU A 244 -8.72 -16.65 -2.45
N PHE A 245 -9.95 -16.86 -2.04
CA PHE A 245 -10.76 -17.99 -2.51
C PHE A 245 -11.12 -17.85 -4.00
N GLU A 246 -11.42 -16.65 -4.47
CA GLU A 246 -11.65 -16.38 -5.89
C GLU A 246 -10.41 -16.68 -6.74
N GLN A 247 -9.22 -16.31 -6.26
CA GLN A 247 -7.96 -16.64 -6.93
C GLN A 247 -7.71 -18.14 -6.95
N ALA A 248 -7.94 -18.84 -5.84
CA ALA A 248 -7.78 -20.29 -5.80
C ALA A 248 -8.73 -21.01 -6.77
N LYS A 249 -9.99 -20.58 -6.86
CA LYS A 249 -10.98 -21.09 -7.83
C LYS A 249 -10.52 -20.92 -9.29
N LYS A 250 -9.94 -19.77 -9.62
CA LYS A 250 -9.43 -19.49 -10.97
C LYS A 250 -8.26 -20.40 -11.36
N HIS A 251 -7.55 -20.94 -10.40
CA HIS A 251 -6.36 -21.78 -10.61
C HIS A 251 -6.58 -23.24 -10.17
N ALA A 252 -7.82 -23.67 -10.04
CA ALA A 252 -8.15 -25.04 -9.64
C ALA A 252 -7.64 -26.08 -10.69
N PRO A 253 -7.10 -27.24 -10.24
CA PRO A 253 -6.97 -27.66 -8.86
C PRO A 253 -5.88 -26.93 -8.10
N ALA A 254 -6.15 -26.54 -6.85
CA ALA A 254 -5.24 -25.72 -6.04
C ALA A 254 -5.35 -26.05 -4.53
N ILE A 255 -4.32 -25.69 -3.78
CA ILE A 255 -4.34 -25.71 -2.31
C ILE A 255 -4.29 -24.30 -1.77
N VAL A 256 -5.22 -23.99 -0.85
CA VAL A 256 -5.20 -22.79 0.00
C VAL A 256 -4.65 -23.17 1.37
N PHE A 257 -3.55 -22.57 1.77
CA PHE A 257 -2.94 -22.79 3.07
C PHE A 257 -3.10 -21.56 3.97
N ILE A 258 -3.67 -21.77 5.15
CA ILE A 258 -3.87 -20.72 6.15
C ILE A 258 -3.04 -21.11 7.38
N ASP A 259 -1.92 -20.43 7.59
CA ASP A 259 -1.10 -20.62 8.78
C ASP A 259 -1.70 -19.83 9.96
N GLU A 260 -1.49 -20.30 11.18
CA GLU A 260 -1.99 -19.64 12.40
C GLU A 260 -3.49 -19.29 12.32
N ILE A 261 -4.31 -20.27 11.91
CA ILE A 261 -5.77 -20.06 11.74
C ILE A 261 -6.45 -19.57 13.04
N ASP A 262 -5.87 -19.85 14.19
CA ASP A 262 -6.34 -19.41 15.51
C ASP A 262 -6.32 -17.87 15.67
N ALA A 263 -5.57 -17.14 14.87
CA ALA A 263 -5.63 -15.67 14.84
C ALA A 263 -7.03 -15.16 14.44
N VAL A 264 -7.74 -15.88 13.57
CA VAL A 264 -9.09 -15.53 13.06
C VAL A 264 -10.15 -16.43 13.65
N GLY A 265 -9.83 -17.73 13.79
CA GLY A 265 -10.75 -18.81 14.15
C GLY A 265 -11.00 -18.97 15.64
N ARG A 266 -10.64 -18.03 16.50
CA ARG A 266 -10.82 -18.13 17.95
C ARG A 266 -12.30 -18.07 18.35
N GLN A 267 -12.67 -18.89 19.35
CA GLN A 267 -14.01 -18.88 19.96
C GLN A 267 -14.44 -17.49 20.42
N ARG A 268 -15.75 -17.22 20.29
CA ARG A 268 -16.38 -15.99 20.74
C ARG A 268 -16.24 -15.85 22.25
N GLY A 269 -15.51 -14.83 22.70
CA GLY A 269 -15.37 -14.48 24.11
C GLY A 269 -16.23 -13.29 24.46
N ALA A 270 -16.77 -13.24 25.66
CA ALA A 270 -17.49 -12.09 26.21
C ALA A 270 -16.50 -10.94 26.51
N GLY A 271 -15.95 -10.30 25.47
CA GLY A 271 -15.03 -9.16 25.56
C GLY A 271 -15.64 -7.91 24.91
N LEU A 272 -15.75 -6.85 25.69
CA LEU A 272 -16.16 -5.51 25.25
C LEU A 272 -14.99 -4.83 24.51
N GLY A 273 -14.99 -4.84 23.15
CA GLY A 273 -13.99 -4.08 22.37
C GLY A 273 -14.13 -4.24 20.86
N GLY A 274 -14.05 -3.14 20.11
CA GLY A 274 -14.30 -3.04 18.67
C GLY A 274 -13.38 -3.85 17.71
N GLY A 275 -12.35 -4.54 18.23
CA GLY A 275 -11.54 -5.48 17.45
C GLY A 275 -12.12 -6.90 17.34
N HIS A 276 -13.24 -7.17 18.03
CA HIS A 276 -13.92 -8.46 17.98
C HIS A 276 -14.83 -8.57 16.76
N ASP A 277 -15.51 -7.48 16.39
CA ASP A 277 -16.49 -7.48 15.28
C ASP A 277 -15.83 -7.78 13.94
N GLU A 278 -14.62 -7.29 13.70
CA GLU A 278 -13.89 -7.53 12.45
C GLU A 278 -13.44 -8.99 12.32
N ARG A 279 -12.91 -9.56 13.40
CA ARG A 279 -12.50 -10.98 13.40
C ARG A 279 -13.70 -11.89 13.20
N GLU A 280 -14.82 -11.59 13.83
CA GLU A 280 -16.06 -12.36 13.68
C GLU A 280 -16.60 -12.25 12.25
N GLN A 281 -16.57 -11.06 11.65
CA GLN A 281 -16.97 -10.87 10.25
C GLN A 281 -16.04 -11.65 9.31
N THR A 282 -14.74 -11.64 9.57
CA THR A 282 -13.76 -12.38 8.78
C THR A 282 -13.92 -13.88 8.91
N LEU A 283 -14.13 -14.38 10.14
CA LEU A 283 -14.43 -15.80 10.39
C LEU A 283 -15.73 -16.22 9.67
N ASN A 284 -16.79 -15.43 9.79
CA ASN A 284 -18.05 -15.72 9.11
C ASN A 284 -17.86 -15.76 7.58
N GLN A 285 -17.08 -14.85 7.01
CA GLN A 285 -16.76 -14.89 5.58
C GLN A 285 -15.97 -16.15 5.20
N LEU A 286 -14.99 -16.55 6.02
CA LEU A 286 -14.24 -17.79 5.80
C LEU A 286 -15.18 -19.01 5.78
N LEU A 287 -16.10 -19.09 6.74
CA LEU A 287 -17.10 -20.16 6.81
C LEU A 287 -18.02 -20.15 5.57
N VAL A 288 -18.46 -18.98 5.12
CA VAL A 288 -19.28 -18.83 3.91
C VAL A 288 -18.53 -19.31 2.68
N GLU A 289 -17.26 -18.91 2.52
CA GLU A 289 -16.45 -19.38 1.38
C GLU A 289 -16.24 -20.89 1.42
N MET A 290 -15.93 -21.48 2.59
CA MET A 290 -15.78 -22.93 2.75
C MET A 290 -17.08 -23.69 2.43
N ASP A 291 -18.20 -23.18 2.88
CA ASP A 291 -19.51 -23.79 2.61
C ASP A 291 -19.90 -23.66 1.14
N GLY A 292 -19.51 -22.53 0.51
CA GLY A 292 -19.76 -22.22 -0.90
C GLY A 292 -18.97 -23.06 -1.91
N PHE A 293 -17.97 -23.84 -1.46
CA PHE A 293 -17.26 -24.78 -2.33
C PHE A 293 -18.11 -26.00 -2.64
N GLY A 294 -18.39 -26.24 -3.91
CA GLY A 294 -18.91 -27.52 -4.39
C GLY A 294 -17.83 -28.61 -4.30
N ALA A 295 -18.26 -29.87 -4.10
CA ALA A 295 -17.35 -31.01 -4.08
C ALA A 295 -16.47 -31.18 -5.32
N ASN A 296 -16.76 -30.45 -6.40
CA ASN A 296 -16.14 -30.58 -7.72
C ASN A 296 -15.21 -29.40 -8.08
N GLU A 297 -15.03 -28.41 -7.21
CA GLU A 297 -14.24 -27.21 -7.57
C GLU A 297 -12.73 -27.43 -7.51
N GLY A 298 -12.25 -28.58 -6.99
CA GLY A 298 -10.83 -28.94 -7.01
C GLY A 298 -9.93 -28.10 -6.10
N VAL A 299 -10.51 -27.33 -5.17
CA VAL A 299 -9.74 -26.55 -4.18
C VAL A 299 -9.82 -27.24 -2.84
N ILE A 300 -8.66 -27.47 -2.21
CA ILE A 300 -8.56 -28.02 -0.86
C ILE A 300 -7.95 -26.95 0.06
N ILE A 301 -8.53 -26.81 1.24
CA ILE A 301 -8.06 -25.88 2.26
C ILE A 301 -7.24 -26.66 3.28
N ILE A 302 -6.01 -26.24 3.53
CA ILE A 302 -5.19 -26.76 4.61
C ILE A 302 -4.96 -25.62 5.59
N ALA A 303 -5.31 -25.79 6.85
CA ALA A 303 -5.01 -24.82 7.88
C ALA A 303 -4.05 -25.40 8.93
N ALA A 304 -3.25 -24.56 9.56
CA ALA A 304 -2.37 -24.97 10.64
C ALA A 304 -2.64 -24.15 11.90
N THR A 305 -2.58 -24.84 13.07
CA THR A 305 -2.67 -24.20 14.38
C THR A 305 -1.78 -24.88 15.40
N ASN A 306 -1.28 -24.10 16.34
CA ASN A 306 -0.62 -24.63 17.55
C ASN A 306 -1.61 -24.78 18.72
N ARG A 307 -2.81 -24.23 18.59
CA ARG A 307 -3.81 -24.12 19.67
C ARG A 307 -5.20 -24.54 19.21
N PRO A 308 -5.45 -25.83 19.03
CA PRO A 308 -6.76 -26.32 18.61
C PRO A 308 -7.86 -26.08 19.67
N ASP A 309 -7.46 -25.92 20.94
CA ASP A 309 -8.32 -25.67 22.09
C ASP A 309 -9.12 -24.38 22.01
N ILE A 310 -8.61 -23.37 21.32
CA ILE A 310 -9.25 -22.05 21.20
C ILE A 310 -10.06 -21.85 19.93
N LEU A 311 -10.04 -22.82 19.01
CA LEU A 311 -10.75 -22.70 17.74
C LEU A 311 -12.28 -22.78 17.94
N ASP A 312 -13.00 -21.96 17.14
CA ASP A 312 -14.45 -22.02 17.08
C ASP A 312 -14.90 -23.36 16.52
N SER A 313 -15.83 -24.02 17.24
CA SER A 313 -16.38 -25.33 16.86
C SER A 313 -17.04 -25.32 15.47
N ALA A 314 -17.46 -24.15 14.98
CA ALA A 314 -18.03 -24.02 13.65
C ALA A 314 -17.03 -24.37 12.54
N LEU A 315 -15.73 -24.16 12.75
CA LEU A 315 -14.66 -24.52 11.80
C LEU A 315 -14.49 -26.03 11.68
N LEU A 316 -14.80 -26.77 12.76
CA LEU A 316 -14.60 -28.23 12.86
C LEU A 316 -15.83 -29.03 12.45
N ARG A 317 -16.88 -28.36 11.93
CA ARG A 317 -18.08 -29.05 11.45
C ARG A 317 -17.83 -29.75 10.12
N PRO A 318 -18.50 -30.90 9.86
CA PRO A 318 -18.45 -31.59 8.57
C PRO A 318 -18.73 -30.63 7.39
N GLY A 319 -17.95 -30.75 6.34
CA GLY A 319 -18.01 -29.85 5.18
C GLY A 319 -17.06 -28.63 5.26
N ARG A 320 -16.28 -28.53 6.35
CA ARG A 320 -15.26 -27.50 6.58
C ARG A 320 -13.89 -28.12 6.83
N PHE A 321 -13.35 -28.07 8.07
CA PHE A 321 -12.18 -28.87 8.42
C PHE A 321 -12.60 -30.27 8.89
N ASP A 322 -12.90 -31.13 7.92
CA ASP A 322 -13.41 -32.46 8.13
C ASP A 322 -12.38 -33.41 8.71
N ARG A 323 -11.12 -33.15 8.45
CA ARG A 323 -10.00 -34.00 8.88
C ARG A 323 -9.01 -33.18 9.73
N GLN A 324 -8.63 -33.74 10.86
CA GLN A 324 -7.58 -33.20 11.72
C GLN A 324 -6.40 -34.17 11.72
N ILE A 325 -5.21 -33.65 11.42
CA ILE A 325 -3.96 -34.39 11.41
C ILE A 325 -3.05 -33.80 12.45
N TYR A 326 -2.59 -34.61 13.39
CA TYR A 326 -1.70 -34.15 14.44
C TYR A 326 -0.26 -34.36 14.04
N ILE A 327 0.48 -33.23 13.88
CA ILE A 327 1.91 -33.21 13.57
C ILE A 327 2.67 -33.11 14.90
N GLY A 328 3.04 -34.28 15.44
CA GLY A 328 3.70 -34.40 16.72
C GLY A 328 5.19 -34.02 16.69
N ARG A 329 5.81 -34.14 17.87
CA ARG A 329 7.28 -34.10 17.95
C ARG A 329 7.84 -35.40 17.37
N PRO A 330 8.97 -35.34 16.61
CA PRO A 330 9.50 -36.53 15.97
C PRO A 330 10.06 -37.53 17.01
N ASP A 331 9.89 -38.79 16.72
CA ASP A 331 10.53 -39.87 17.43
C ASP A 331 12.08 -39.93 17.17
N VAL A 332 12.80 -40.89 17.71
CA VAL A 332 14.24 -40.97 17.52
C VAL A 332 14.63 -41.14 16.05
N SER A 333 13.86 -41.95 15.31
CA SER A 333 14.11 -42.20 13.88
C SER A 333 13.82 -40.97 13.04
N GLY A 334 12.73 -40.26 13.32
CA GLY A 334 12.38 -38.99 12.68
C GLY A 334 13.42 -37.90 12.98
N ARG A 335 13.89 -37.78 14.22
CA ARG A 335 14.97 -36.80 14.54
C ARG A 335 16.26 -37.10 13.78
N LYS A 336 16.68 -38.36 13.68
CA LYS A 336 17.83 -38.76 12.88
C LYS A 336 17.64 -38.34 11.42
N ALA A 337 16.50 -38.68 10.81
CA ALA A 337 16.19 -38.33 9.42
C ALA A 337 16.17 -36.79 9.20
N ILE A 338 15.65 -36.03 10.15
CA ILE A 338 15.63 -34.53 10.09
C ILE A 338 17.09 -34.01 10.15
N LEU A 339 17.90 -34.52 11.08
CA LEU A 339 19.30 -34.14 11.18
C LEU A 339 20.07 -34.43 9.88
N GLU A 340 19.85 -35.59 9.26
CA GLU A 340 20.46 -35.95 7.98
C GLU A 340 20.04 -35.00 6.84
N VAL A 341 18.81 -34.58 6.80
CA VAL A 341 18.35 -33.59 5.81
C VAL A 341 19.03 -32.22 5.99
N HIS A 342 19.08 -31.70 7.22
CA HIS A 342 19.69 -30.41 7.53
C HIS A 342 21.24 -30.43 7.51
N SER A 343 21.87 -31.62 7.56
CA SER A 343 23.33 -31.79 7.46
C SER A 343 23.84 -31.70 6.02
N LYS A 344 23.01 -31.95 4.99
CA LYS A 344 23.45 -32.09 3.58
C LYS A 344 24.32 -30.94 3.06
N LYS A 345 24.16 -29.74 3.61
CA LYS A 345 24.89 -28.53 3.19
C LYS A 345 25.94 -28.06 4.18
N LYS A 346 26.27 -28.89 5.20
CA LYS A 346 27.22 -28.55 6.27
C LYS A 346 28.31 -29.59 6.34
N PRO A 347 29.59 -29.19 6.46
CA PRO A 347 30.70 -30.14 6.59
C PRO A 347 30.80 -30.68 8.02
N PHE A 348 30.58 -31.97 8.20
CA PHE A 348 30.79 -32.65 9.49
C PHE A 348 32.05 -33.52 9.49
N GLU A 349 32.62 -33.72 10.67
CA GLU A 349 33.63 -34.73 10.87
C GLU A 349 33.04 -36.15 10.79
N SER A 350 33.83 -37.14 10.36
CA SER A 350 33.36 -38.53 10.26
C SER A 350 33.05 -39.18 11.63
N SER A 351 33.49 -38.56 12.71
CA SER A 351 33.21 -38.96 14.09
C SER A 351 31.81 -38.61 14.57
N VAL A 352 31.10 -37.73 13.85
CA VAL A 352 29.77 -37.25 14.23
C VAL A 352 28.68 -38.28 13.90
N SER A 353 27.99 -38.76 14.93
CA SER A 353 26.88 -39.70 14.80
C SER A 353 25.54 -39.00 14.98
N PHE A 354 24.75 -38.86 13.89
CA PHE A 354 23.39 -38.30 13.97
C PHE A 354 22.45 -39.17 14.79
N GLU A 355 22.72 -40.47 14.91
CA GLU A 355 21.95 -41.35 15.77
C GLU A 355 22.16 -41.00 17.25
N SER A 356 23.38 -40.73 17.66
CA SER A 356 23.70 -40.32 19.04
C SER A 356 23.06 -38.95 19.35
N ILE A 357 23.13 -38.01 18.42
CA ILE A 357 22.48 -36.68 18.55
C ILE A 357 20.95 -36.82 18.65
N ALA A 358 20.37 -37.69 17.82
CA ALA A 358 18.91 -37.93 17.87
C ALA A 358 18.47 -38.54 19.21
N LYS A 359 19.30 -39.43 19.82
CA LYS A 359 19.03 -39.97 21.15
C LYS A 359 19.15 -38.91 22.24
N ALA A 360 20.10 -37.99 22.13
CA ALA A 360 20.33 -36.93 23.11
C ALA A 360 19.29 -35.79 23.04
N THR A 361 18.67 -35.55 21.86
CA THR A 361 17.74 -34.44 21.60
C THR A 361 16.26 -34.82 21.85
N ILE A 362 15.98 -35.51 22.95
CA ILE A 362 14.59 -35.88 23.30
C ILE A 362 13.73 -34.64 23.44
N GLY A 363 12.56 -34.63 22.78
CA GLY A 363 11.62 -33.55 22.84
C GLY A 363 11.87 -32.39 21.86
N PHE A 364 12.98 -32.42 21.11
CA PHE A 364 13.27 -31.41 20.10
C PHE A 364 12.32 -31.55 18.89
N THR A 365 11.91 -30.40 18.37
CA THR A 365 11.14 -30.29 17.12
C THR A 365 12.12 -30.23 15.92
N GLY A 366 11.56 -30.26 14.71
CA GLY A 366 12.36 -30.08 13.48
C GLY A 366 13.11 -28.76 13.46
N ALA A 367 12.47 -27.67 13.91
CA ALA A 367 13.09 -26.35 14.00
C ALA A 367 14.23 -26.29 15.04
N ASP A 368 14.06 -26.99 16.19
CA ASP A 368 15.09 -27.04 17.20
C ASP A 368 16.32 -27.79 16.69
N LEU A 369 16.14 -28.88 15.93
CA LEU A 369 17.23 -29.66 15.31
C LEU A 369 17.95 -28.88 14.21
N GLU A 370 17.22 -28.14 13.39
CA GLU A 370 17.78 -27.23 12.41
C GLU A 370 18.65 -26.15 13.09
N ASN A 371 18.09 -25.51 14.13
CA ASN A 371 18.81 -24.52 14.93
C ASN A 371 20.06 -25.09 15.61
N LEU A 372 19.99 -26.29 16.17
CA LEU A 372 21.15 -26.99 16.76
C LEU A 372 22.29 -27.11 15.76
N LEU A 373 22.02 -27.61 14.56
CA LEU A 373 23.04 -27.76 13.53
C LEU A 373 23.54 -26.41 12.99
N ASN A 374 22.72 -25.40 12.99
CA ASN A 374 23.12 -24.05 12.62
C ASN A 374 24.03 -23.41 13.68
N GLU A 375 23.68 -23.53 14.96
CA GLU A 375 24.53 -23.05 16.07
C GLU A 375 25.87 -23.77 16.12
N ALA A 376 25.87 -25.09 15.88
CA ALA A 376 27.13 -25.87 15.80
C ALA A 376 28.00 -25.36 14.64
N ALA A 377 27.42 -25.05 13.49
CA ALA A 377 28.16 -24.48 12.36
C ALA A 377 28.74 -23.10 12.69
N LEU A 378 27.97 -22.23 13.36
CA LEU A 378 28.42 -20.89 13.80
C LEU A 378 29.58 -21.01 14.82
N LEU A 379 29.51 -21.97 15.75
CA LEU A 379 30.60 -22.22 16.71
C LEU A 379 31.86 -22.74 16.02
N ALA A 380 31.73 -23.65 15.04
CA ALA A 380 32.84 -24.12 14.24
C ALA A 380 33.52 -22.98 13.48
N ALA A 381 32.75 -22.13 12.81
CA ALA A 381 33.26 -20.96 12.09
C ALA A 381 33.97 -19.97 13.04
N ARG A 382 33.39 -19.67 14.21
CA ARG A 382 34.03 -18.80 15.23
C ARG A 382 35.34 -19.33 15.72
N ARG A 383 35.50 -20.66 15.76
CA ARG A 383 36.74 -21.36 16.16
C ARG A 383 37.68 -21.62 14.98
N SER A 384 37.41 -21.06 13.80
CA SER A 384 38.17 -21.22 12.57
C SER A 384 38.38 -22.70 12.17
N LYS A 385 37.36 -23.54 12.39
CA LYS A 385 37.33 -24.92 11.99
C LYS A 385 36.70 -25.10 10.62
N GLU A 386 37.21 -26.01 9.82
CA GLU A 386 36.68 -26.38 8.50
C GLU A 386 35.50 -27.35 8.58
N LYS A 387 35.41 -28.11 9.69
CA LYS A 387 34.35 -29.12 9.91
C LYS A 387 33.75 -29.01 11.31
N ILE A 388 32.50 -29.39 11.41
CA ILE A 388 31.77 -29.43 12.67
C ILE A 388 32.07 -30.74 13.38
N SER A 389 32.62 -30.68 14.61
CA SER A 389 32.89 -31.83 15.45
C SER A 389 31.82 -32.03 16.52
N ASN A 390 31.88 -33.15 17.23
CA ASN A 390 30.98 -33.43 18.37
C ASN A 390 31.06 -32.33 19.43
N ARG A 391 32.22 -31.72 19.67
CA ARG A 391 32.36 -30.62 20.65
C ARG A 391 31.52 -29.41 20.30
N GLU A 392 31.48 -29.00 19.03
CA GLU A 392 30.64 -27.87 18.59
C GLU A 392 29.14 -28.21 18.71
N ILE A 393 28.78 -29.49 18.53
CA ILE A 393 27.39 -29.95 18.67
C ILE A 393 26.97 -29.94 20.15
N ASP A 394 27.84 -30.42 21.04
CA ASP A 394 27.58 -30.43 22.49
C ASP A 394 27.45 -29.01 23.05
N ASP A 395 28.35 -28.10 22.65
CA ASP A 395 28.30 -26.70 23.04
C ASP A 395 27.02 -26.00 22.47
N ALA A 396 26.65 -26.33 21.23
CA ALA A 396 25.41 -25.82 20.62
C ALA A 396 24.15 -26.36 21.32
N PHE A 397 24.20 -27.67 21.70
CA PHE A 397 23.09 -28.29 22.44
C PHE A 397 22.83 -27.56 23.77
N LEU A 398 23.91 -27.31 24.55
CA LEU A 398 23.79 -26.55 25.79
C LEU A 398 23.19 -25.16 25.54
N LYS A 399 23.65 -24.49 24.50
CA LYS A 399 23.14 -23.17 24.14
C LYS A 399 21.64 -23.17 23.76
N VAL A 400 21.18 -24.17 23.00
CA VAL A 400 19.79 -24.31 22.59
C VAL A 400 18.88 -24.70 23.76
N VAL A 401 19.36 -25.56 24.66
CA VAL A 401 18.56 -26.01 25.83
C VAL A 401 18.46 -24.94 26.92
N VAL A 402 19.56 -24.25 27.21
CA VAL A 402 19.60 -23.26 28.31
C VAL A 402 18.92 -21.94 27.87
N GLY A 403 18.84 -21.71 26.59
CA GLY A 403 18.42 -20.39 26.04
C GLY A 403 19.54 -19.36 26.20
N ASN A 404 19.58 -18.40 25.29
CA ASN A 404 20.51 -17.26 25.43
C ASN A 404 20.00 -16.26 26.45
#